data_8eb4820b434466cc25193f21cf27fce9
#
_entry.id   8eb4820b434466cc25193f21cf27fce9
#
_cell.length_a   1.000
_cell.length_b   1.000
_cell.length_c   1.000
_cell.angle_alpha   90.00
_cell.angle_beta   90.00
_cell.angle_gamma   90.00
#
_symmetry.space_group_name_H-M   'P 1'
#
loop_
_entity.id
_entity.type
_entity.pdbx_description
1 polymer ?
#
loop_
_entity_poly.entity_id
_entity_poly.type
_entity_poly.pdbx_seq_one_letter_code
_entity_poly.pdbx_strand_id
1 'polypeptide(L)'
;MTAGGGIRLERLTDLPDREAALAALEEIFFASTTRTEFASDADRAAFLATWTGWYVADAPRDIWMAVAGDGLVVGYLTGCKDSAGTPELARRIPKYEVFADHFAAYPAHFHVNVRPGWREHGLGRRLVDRFAEDCRGDGLPGVHLVTAVFARNVEFYRRAGFTDACQRGPLLLLGRNLKT
;
A
#
# COMPACT_ATOMS: atom_id res chain seq x y z
N MET A 1 11.20 -13.94 22.71
CA MET A 1 9.78 -14.24 23.01
C MET A 1 9.12 -14.57 21.68
N THR A 2 8.87 -15.84 21.41
CA THR A 2 8.23 -16.34 20.20
C THR A 2 6.75 -15.94 20.25
N ALA A 3 6.32 -15.02 19.38
CA ALA A 3 4.92 -14.68 19.21
C ALA A 3 4.17 -15.90 18.64
N GLY A 4 3.58 -16.71 19.50
CA GLY A 4 2.87 -17.96 19.18
C GLY A 4 1.43 -17.74 18.71
N GLY A 5 1.12 -16.64 18.05
CA GLY A 5 -0.19 -16.40 17.44
C GLY A 5 -0.02 -16.10 15.95
N GLY A 6 -0.75 -16.81 15.09
CA GLY A 6 -0.71 -16.59 13.65
C GLY A 6 -1.10 -15.14 13.29
N ILE A 7 -0.45 -14.57 12.26
CA ILE A 7 -0.83 -13.26 11.71
C ILE A 7 -2.11 -13.43 10.89
N ARG A 8 -3.16 -12.65 11.20
CA ARG A 8 -4.38 -12.55 10.41
C ARG A 8 -4.31 -11.32 9.50
N LEU A 9 -4.94 -11.42 8.33
CA LEU A 9 -5.16 -10.27 7.44
C LEU A 9 -6.64 -9.91 7.53
N GLU A 10 -6.92 -8.72 8.00
CA GLU A 10 -8.29 -8.22 8.21
C GLU A 10 -8.47 -6.88 7.50
N ARG A 11 -9.67 -6.59 7.02
CA ARG A 11 -9.95 -5.25 6.48
C ARG A 11 -10.02 -4.24 7.62
N LEU A 12 -9.60 -3.01 7.36
CA LEU A 12 -9.75 -1.91 8.33
C LEU A 12 -11.20 -1.77 8.83
N THR A 13 -12.17 -2.00 7.94
CA THR A 13 -13.61 -1.91 8.24
C THR A 13 -14.13 -3.02 9.17
N ASP A 14 -13.41 -4.11 9.29
CA ASP A 14 -13.84 -5.30 10.02
C ASP A 14 -13.16 -5.37 11.41
N LEU A 15 -12.21 -4.47 11.66
CA LEU A 15 -11.54 -4.39 12.97
C LEU A 15 -12.45 -3.76 14.03
N PRO A 16 -12.47 -4.31 15.25
CA PRO A 16 -13.33 -3.83 16.33
C PRO A 16 -12.95 -2.43 16.82
N ASP A 17 -11.66 -2.09 16.76
CA ASP A 17 -11.14 -0.77 17.15
C ASP A 17 -10.44 -0.13 15.95
N ARG A 18 -11.24 0.60 15.17
CA ARG A 18 -10.76 1.32 14.00
C ARG A 18 -9.81 2.46 14.37
N GLU A 19 -10.02 3.11 15.49
CA GLU A 19 -9.18 4.24 15.93
C GLU A 19 -7.76 3.75 16.26
N ALA A 20 -7.64 2.69 17.05
CA ALA A 20 -6.36 2.06 17.33
C ALA A 20 -5.66 1.55 16.07
N ALA A 21 -6.42 1.00 15.10
CA ALA A 21 -5.87 0.54 13.83
C ALA A 21 -5.32 1.70 12.99
N LEU A 22 -5.99 2.85 12.95
CA LEU A 22 -5.52 4.05 12.26
C LEU A 22 -4.29 4.66 12.94
N ALA A 23 -4.25 4.67 14.27
CA ALA A 23 -3.06 5.10 15.01
C ALA A 23 -1.86 4.21 14.69
N ALA A 24 -2.04 2.89 14.62
CA ALA A 24 -1.00 1.96 14.23
C ALA A 24 -0.56 2.14 12.77
N LEU A 25 -1.49 2.43 11.85
CA LEU A 25 -1.17 2.77 10.45
C LEU A 25 -0.25 4.00 10.40
N GLU A 26 -0.60 5.06 11.14
CA GLU A 26 0.23 6.27 11.22
C GLU A 26 1.63 5.98 11.74
N GLU A 27 1.76 5.24 12.84
CA GLU A 27 3.07 4.84 13.39
C GLU A 27 3.91 4.09 12.35
N ILE A 28 3.32 3.09 11.68
CA ILE A 28 4.00 2.27 10.67
C ILE A 28 4.38 3.12 9.45
N PHE A 29 3.53 4.06 9.03
CA PHE A 29 3.80 4.99 7.94
C PHE A 29 5.06 5.80 8.23
N PHE A 30 5.11 6.49 9.38
CA PHE A 30 6.26 7.33 9.74
C PHE A 30 7.53 6.51 10.00
N ALA A 31 7.42 5.28 10.49
CA ALA A 31 8.55 4.36 10.61
C ALA A 31 9.08 3.83 9.25
N SER A 32 8.34 4.08 8.17
CA SER A 32 8.66 3.57 6.82
C SER A 32 9.01 4.67 5.82
N THR A 33 8.65 5.93 6.10
CA THR A 33 8.98 7.08 5.24
C THR A 33 10.44 7.48 5.36
N THR A 34 10.97 8.06 4.28
CA THR A 34 12.32 8.67 4.28
C THR A 34 12.33 10.11 4.81
N ARG A 35 11.16 10.76 4.87
CA ARG A 35 11.03 12.09 5.46
C ARG A 35 10.90 11.95 6.98
N THR A 36 11.91 12.41 7.71
CA THR A 36 12.00 12.32 9.18
C THR A 36 11.83 13.66 9.88
N GLU A 37 11.94 14.78 9.14
CA GLU A 37 11.83 16.12 9.70
C GLU A 37 10.58 16.84 9.15
N PHE A 38 9.84 17.47 10.04
CA PHE A 38 8.62 18.21 9.75
C PHE A 38 8.69 19.59 10.42
N ALA A 39 8.25 20.62 9.71
CA ALA A 39 8.27 22.00 10.21
C ALA A 39 7.29 22.23 11.39
N SER A 40 6.23 21.40 11.47
CA SER A 40 5.20 21.45 12.51
C SER A 40 4.40 20.16 12.53
N ASP A 41 3.56 19.97 13.57
CA ASP A 41 2.58 18.87 13.62
C ASP A 41 1.58 18.96 12.46
N ALA A 42 1.21 20.17 12.05
CA ALA A 42 0.32 20.38 10.91
C ALA A 42 0.98 19.92 9.58
N ASP A 43 2.28 20.19 9.38
CA ASP A 43 3.04 19.72 8.22
C ASP A 43 3.15 18.17 8.23
N ARG A 44 3.38 17.58 9.40
CA ARG A 44 3.42 16.15 9.59
C ARG A 44 2.07 15.50 9.27
N ALA A 45 0.97 16.06 9.76
CA ALA A 45 -0.38 15.60 9.50
C ALA A 45 -0.75 15.74 8.01
N ALA A 46 -0.40 16.86 7.37
CA ALA A 46 -0.62 17.07 5.94
C ALA A 46 0.14 16.05 5.08
N PHE A 47 1.37 15.70 5.47
CA PHE A 47 2.15 14.67 4.79
C PHE A 47 1.50 13.29 4.89
N LEU A 48 1.03 12.89 6.08
CA LEU A 48 0.27 11.65 6.26
C LEU A 48 -1.00 11.66 5.40
N ALA A 49 -1.76 12.75 5.44
CA ALA A 49 -3.01 12.89 4.68
C ALA A 49 -2.80 12.82 3.16
N THR A 50 -1.65 13.30 2.65
CA THR A 50 -1.29 13.19 1.23
C THR A 50 -1.24 11.72 0.79
N TRP A 51 -0.63 10.86 1.60
CA TRP A 51 -0.34 9.48 1.22
C TRP A 51 -1.36 8.45 1.70
N THR A 52 -2.18 8.78 2.71
CA THR A 52 -3.12 7.83 3.32
C THR A 52 -4.55 8.35 3.38
N GLY A 53 -4.75 9.67 3.41
CA GLY A 53 -6.03 10.28 3.74
C GLY A 53 -7.17 9.89 2.80
N TRP A 54 -6.94 9.89 1.48
CA TRP A 54 -7.97 9.48 0.53
C TRP A 54 -8.39 8.02 0.76
N TYR A 55 -7.43 7.12 0.92
CA TYR A 55 -7.72 5.69 1.10
C TYR A 55 -8.55 5.43 2.36
N VAL A 56 -8.25 6.14 3.45
CA VAL A 56 -8.97 6.02 4.72
C VAL A 56 -10.39 6.56 4.63
N ALA A 57 -10.60 7.65 3.88
CA ALA A 57 -11.89 8.32 3.74
C ALA A 57 -12.79 7.63 2.69
N ASP A 58 -12.24 7.37 1.50
CA ASP A 58 -13.01 7.03 0.31
C ASP A 58 -12.93 5.53 -0.07
N ALA A 59 -11.85 4.83 0.34
CA ALA A 59 -11.65 3.40 0.04
C ALA A 59 -11.28 2.54 1.27
N PRO A 60 -11.93 2.70 2.44
CA PRO A 60 -11.53 2.00 3.67
C PRO A 60 -11.67 0.47 3.57
N ARG A 61 -12.50 -0.04 2.66
CA ARG A 61 -12.67 -1.48 2.39
C ARG A 61 -11.46 -2.07 1.64
N ASP A 62 -10.68 -1.26 0.95
CA ASP A 62 -9.48 -1.67 0.22
C ASP A 62 -8.21 -1.47 1.07
N ILE A 63 -8.37 -1.26 2.38
CA ILE A 63 -7.28 -1.24 3.35
C ILE A 63 -7.23 -2.58 4.08
N TRP A 64 -6.09 -3.26 3.95
CA TRP A 64 -5.78 -4.50 4.64
C TRP A 64 -4.79 -4.27 5.78
N MET A 65 -5.08 -4.84 6.94
CA MET A 65 -4.25 -4.80 8.14
C MET A 65 -3.70 -6.19 8.43
N ALA A 66 -2.43 -6.29 8.73
CA ALA A 66 -1.81 -7.50 9.29
C ALA A 66 -1.83 -7.39 10.82
N VAL A 67 -2.59 -8.28 11.47
CA VAL A 67 -2.84 -8.27 12.91
C VAL A 67 -2.22 -9.50 13.54
N ALA A 68 -1.33 -9.30 14.52
CA ALA A 68 -0.72 -10.37 15.31
C ALA A 68 -1.73 -10.99 16.30
N GLY A 69 -1.39 -12.15 16.84
CA GLY A 69 -2.28 -12.89 17.74
C GLY A 69 -2.69 -12.15 19.02
N ASP A 70 -1.88 -11.19 19.46
CA ASP A 70 -2.13 -10.29 20.59
C ASP A 70 -2.97 -9.03 20.22
N GLY A 71 -3.38 -8.91 18.95
CA GLY A 71 -4.13 -7.77 18.43
C GLY A 71 -3.28 -6.62 17.91
N LEU A 72 -1.95 -6.70 18.00
CA LEU A 72 -1.06 -5.65 17.48
C LEU A 72 -1.11 -5.60 15.95
N VAL A 73 -1.36 -4.41 15.39
CA VAL A 73 -1.21 -4.16 13.94
C VAL A 73 0.27 -4.04 13.60
N VAL A 74 0.75 -4.92 12.72
CA VAL A 74 2.17 -5.06 12.36
C VAL A 74 2.48 -4.70 10.91
N GLY A 75 1.45 -4.40 10.12
CA GLY A 75 1.58 -3.96 8.75
C GLY A 75 0.22 -3.56 8.16
N TYR A 76 0.27 -2.82 7.08
CA TYR A 76 -0.93 -2.44 6.33
C TYR A 76 -0.66 -2.33 4.83
N LEU A 77 -1.73 -2.41 4.07
CA LEU A 77 -1.79 -2.04 2.67
C LEU A 77 -2.99 -1.12 2.47
N THR A 78 -2.78 0.03 1.80
CA THR A 78 -3.85 0.88 1.29
C THR A 78 -3.96 0.69 -0.21
N GLY A 79 -5.16 0.48 -0.74
CA GLY A 79 -5.40 0.19 -2.15
C GLY A 79 -6.43 1.11 -2.79
N CYS A 80 -6.28 1.31 -4.10
CA CYS A 80 -7.28 1.92 -4.98
C CYS A 80 -7.45 0.98 -6.17
N LYS A 81 -8.71 0.69 -6.54
CA LYS A 81 -9.02 -0.26 -7.62
C LYS A 81 -9.27 0.42 -8.97
N ASP A 82 -9.38 1.76 -8.99
CA ASP A 82 -9.60 2.54 -10.21
C ASP A 82 -8.74 3.80 -10.21
N SER A 83 -7.49 3.65 -10.65
CA SER A 83 -6.52 4.74 -10.69
C SER A 83 -6.92 5.85 -11.67
N ALA A 84 -7.57 5.50 -12.79
CA ALA A 84 -8.02 6.45 -13.80
C ALA A 84 -9.26 7.23 -13.35
N GLY A 85 -10.20 6.55 -12.67
CA GLY A 85 -11.45 7.11 -12.18
C GLY A 85 -11.33 7.88 -10.86
N THR A 86 -10.10 8.05 -10.31
CA THR A 86 -9.88 8.71 -9.03
C THR A 86 -9.02 9.99 -9.17
N PRO A 87 -9.57 11.07 -9.75
CA PRO A 87 -8.82 12.32 -9.99
C PRO A 87 -8.38 13.01 -8.69
N GLU A 88 -9.00 12.69 -7.55
CA GLU A 88 -8.59 13.19 -6.23
C GLU A 88 -7.18 12.76 -5.88
N LEU A 89 -6.77 11.55 -6.23
CA LEU A 89 -5.41 11.06 -6.02
C LEU A 89 -4.40 11.78 -6.90
N ALA A 90 -4.76 12.09 -8.15
CA ALA A 90 -3.91 12.87 -9.05
C ALA A 90 -3.64 14.29 -8.52
N ARG A 91 -4.62 14.90 -7.82
CA ARG A 91 -4.45 16.20 -7.17
C ARG A 91 -3.60 16.14 -5.88
N ARG A 92 -3.56 15.01 -5.21
CA ARG A 92 -2.88 14.84 -3.91
C ARG A 92 -1.48 14.28 -4.04
N ILE A 93 -1.32 13.22 -4.85
CA ILE A 93 -0.05 12.48 -4.94
C ILE A 93 0.81 13.07 -6.07
N PRO A 94 1.99 13.59 -5.75
CA PRO A 94 2.88 14.13 -6.77
C PRO A 94 3.22 13.09 -7.85
N LYS A 95 3.14 13.50 -9.11
CA LYS A 95 3.47 12.67 -10.28
C LYS A 95 2.58 11.43 -10.46
N TYR A 96 1.37 11.41 -9.87
CA TYR A 96 0.43 10.32 -9.98
C TYR A 96 0.16 9.90 -11.43
N GLU A 97 -0.05 10.88 -12.32
CA GLU A 97 -0.45 10.67 -13.73
C GLU A 97 0.72 10.34 -14.67
N VAL A 98 1.95 10.28 -14.16
CA VAL A 98 3.13 9.99 -15.02
C VAL A 98 2.97 8.69 -15.80
N PHE A 99 2.23 7.72 -15.26
CA PHE A 99 1.98 6.42 -15.89
C PHE A 99 0.49 6.20 -16.21
N ALA A 100 -0.29 7.26 -16.45
CA ALA A 100 -1.74 7.16 -16.70
C ALA A 100 -2.10 6.27 -17.91
N ASP A 101 -1.23 6.20 -18.92
CA ASP A 101 -1.37 5.31 -20.08
C ASP A 101 -1.28 3.81 -19.74
N HIS A 102 -0.78 3.46 -18.55
CA HIS A 102 -0.75 2.09 -18.04
C HIS A 102 -1.99 1.72 -17.22
N PHE A 103 -2.83 2.69 -16.80
CA PHE A 103 -3.97 2.43 -15.92
C PHE A 103 -5.03 1.52 -16.53
N ALA A 104 -5.16 1.49 -17.87
CA ALA A 104 -6.08 0.57 -18.52
C ALA A 104 -5.67 -0.91 -18.34
N ALA A 105 -4.36 -1.19 -18.34
CA ALA A 105 -3.83 -2.54 -18.13
C ALA A 105 -3.71 -2.90 -16.64
N TYR A 106 -3.42 -1.91 -15.80
CA TYR A 106 -3.19 -2.06 -14.36
C TYR A 106 -4.01 -1.01 -13.59
N PRO A 107 -5.36 -1.13 -13.55
CA PRO A 107 -6.21 -0.10 -12.95
C PRO A 107 -6.04 0.04 -11.44
N ALA A 108 -5.67 -1.03 -10.75
CA ALA A 108 -5.48 -1.00 -9.32
C ALA A 108 -4.04 -0.65 -8.92
N HIS A 109 -3.88 0.10 -7.82
CA HIS A 109 -2.58 0.37 -7.20
C HIS A 109 -2.67 0.32 -5.67
N PHE A 110 -1.51 0.28 -5.02
CA PHE A 110 -1.43 0.19 -3.57
C PHE A 110 -0.16 0.81 -2.99
N HIS A 111 -0.21 1.09 -1.68
CA HIS A 111 0.95 1.31 -0.83
C HIS A 111 0.97 0.25 0.28
N VAL A 112 2.13 -0.32 0.58
CA VAL A 112 2.28 -1.35 1.61
C VAL A 112 3.46 -1.04 2.52
N ASN A 113 3.22 -1.11 3.82
CA ASN A 113 4.24 -0.92 4.84
C ASN A 113 4.12 -1.97 5.94
N VAL A 114 5.28 -2.39 6.47
CA VAL A 114 5.39 -3.36 7.55
C VAL A 114 6.23 -2.74 8.67
N ARG A 115 5.77 -2.88 9.90
CA ARG A 115 6.43 -2.40 11.12
C ARG A 115 7.88 -2.89 11.18
N PRO A 116 8.86 -2.03 11.54
CA PRO A 116 10.20 -2.49 11.84
C PRO A 116 10.17 -3.64 12.87
N GLY A 117 11.03 -4.65 12.68
CA GLY A 117 11.01 -5.88 13.51
C GLY A 117 10.04 -6.96 13.02
N TRP A 118 9.10 -6.62 12.13
CA TRP A 118 8.19 -7.58 11.48
C TRP A 118 8.45 -7.72 9.97
N ARG A 119 9.44 -7.01 9.47
CA ARG A 119 9.91 -7.13 8.09
C ARG A 119 10.61 -8.48 7.88
N GLU A 120 10.75 -8.90 6.62
CA GLU A 120 11.43 -10.15 6.22
C GLU A 120 10.70 -11.46 6.63
N HIS A 121 9.51 -11.35 7.23
CA HIS A 121 8.64 -12.48 7.57
C HIS A 121 7.54 -12.74 6.53
N GLY A 122 7.70 -12.22 5.32
CA GLY A 122 6.74 -12.40 4.21
C GLY A 122 5.42 -11.62 4.34
N LEU A 123 5.25 -10.78 5.37
CA LEU A 123 3.98 -10.06 5.61
C LEU A 123 3.62 -9.11 4.48
N GLY A 124 4.58 -8.34 3.97
CA GLY A 124 4.35 -7.45 2.83
C GLY A 124 3.86 -8.23 1.60
N ARG A 125 4.43 -9.41 1.34
CA ARG A 125 3.99 -10.30 0.25
C ARG A 125 2.55 -10.78 0.47
N ARG A 126 2.21 -11.22 1.67
CA ARG A 126 0.84 -11.67 2.01
C ARG A 126 -0.19 -10.57 1.83
N LEU A 127 0.11 -9.32 2.26
CA LEU A 127 -0.76 -8.17 2.06
C LEU A 127 -0.98 -7.87 0.57
N VAL A 128 0.10 -7.85 -0.22
CA VAL A 128 0.05 -7.61 -1.66
C VAL A 128 -0.74 -8.71 -2.38
N ASP A 129 -0.49 -9.97 -2.06
CA ASP A 129 -1.21 -11.11 -2.66
C ASP A 129 -2.70 -11.05 -2.31
N ARG A 130 -3.05 -10.69 -1.07
CA ARG A 130 -4.45 -10.53 -0.65
C ARG A 130 -5.18 -9.45 -1.44
N PHE A 131 -4.56 -8.29 -1.61
CA PHE A 131 -5.14 -7.21 -2.42
C PHE A 131 -5.25 -7.61 -3.89
N ALA A 132 -4.24 -8.28 -4.44
CA ALA A 132 -4.28 -8.79 -5.82
C ALA A 132 -5.38 -9.84 -6.03
N GLU A 133 -5.66 -10.69 -5.03
CA GLU A 133 -6.78 -11.64 -5.04
C GLU A 133 -8.13 -10.91 -5.06
N ASP A 134 -8.31 -9.86 -4.26
CA ASP A 134 -9.50 -9.02 -4.29
C ASP A 134 -9.70 -8.37 -5.67
N CYS A 135 -8.64 -7.78 -6.22
CA CYS A 135 -8.69 -7.19 -7.56
C CYS A 135 -9.06 -8.22 -8.64
N ARG A 136 -8.51 -9.43 -8.54
CA ARG A 136 -8.87 -10.54 -9.45
C ARG A 136 -10.33 -10.95 -9.28
N GLY A 137 -10.82 -11.03 -8.04
CA GLY A 137 -12.23 -11.32 -7.73
C GLY A 137 -13.20 -10.30 -8.31
N ASP A 138 -12.77 -9.04 -8.39
CA ASP A 138 -13.53 -7.95 -9.02
C ASP A 138 -13.34 -7.89 -10.55
N GLY A 139 -12.61 -8.84 -11.16
CA GLY A 139 -12.39 -8.92 -12.60
C GLY A 139 -11.38 -7.91 -13.15
N LEU A 140 -10.57 -7.29 -12.32
CA LEU A 140 -9.57 -6.32 -12.76
C LEU A 140 -8.42 -7.00 -13.53
N PRO A 141 -7.92 -6.40 -14.62
CA PRO A 141 -6.89 -7.01 -15.46
C PRO A 141 -5.50 -7.00 -14.81
N GLY A 142 -5.22 -6.08 -13.90
CA GLY A 142 -3.90 -5.94 -13.32
C GLY A 142 -3.83 -4.98 -12.14
N VAL A 143 -2.71 -5.04 -11.45
CA VAL A 143 -2.35 -4.17 -10.34
C VAL A 143 -0.95 -3.62 -10.54
N HIS A 144 -0.71 -2.36 -10.15
CA HIS A 144 0.59 -1.72 -10.28
C HIS A 144 1.02 -1.05 -8.98
N LEU A 145 2.28 -0.70 -8.93
CA LEU A 145 2.84 0.24 -7.98
C LEU A 145 3.85 1.15 -8.70
N VAL A 146 4.13 2.29 -8.11
CA VAL A 146 5.19 3.19 -8.58
C VAL A 146 6.20 3.37 -7.45
N THR A 147 7.48 3.24 -7.78
CA THR A 147 8.59 3.41 -6.84
C THR A 147 9.76 4.13 -7.51
N ALA A 148 10.80 4.48 -6.75
CA ALA A 148 12.03 4.98 -7.35
C ALA A 148 12.81 3.84 -8.01
N VAL A 149 13.44 4.12 -9.14
CA VAL A 149 14.23 3.12 -9.91
C VAL A 149 15.28 2.38 -9.06
N PHE A 150 15.92 3.09 -8.11
CA PHE A 150 16.95 2.52 -7.25
C PHE A 150 16.43 2.12 -5.85
N ALA A 151 15.10 2.00 -5.68
CA ALA A 151 14.54 1.63 -4.41
C ALA A 151 14.86 0.16 -4.07
N ARG A 152 15.20 -0.10 -2.80
CA ARG A 152 15.53 -1.46 -2.32
C ARG A 152 14.38 -2.46 -2.45
N ASN A 153 13.15 -1.97 -2.57
CA ASN A 153 11.94 -2.79 -2.67
C ASN A 153 11.65 -3.30 -4.09
N VAL A 154 12.35 -2.84 -5.13
CA VAL A 154 12.12 -3.27 -6.52
C VAL A 154 12.21 -4.78 -6.66
N GLU A 155 13.25 -5.40 -6.10
CA GLU A 155 13.45 -6.84 -6.16
C GLU A 155 12.38 -7.63 -5.38
N PHE A 156 11.90 -7.07 -4.27
CA PHE A 156 10.78 -7.63 -3.53
C PHE A 156 9.52 -7.71 -4.41
N TYR A 157 9.17 -6.65 -5.13
CA TYR A 157 8.00 -6.63 -6.02
C TYR A 157 8.16 -7.55 -7.22
N ARG A 158 9.36 -7.63 -7.80
CA ARG A 158 9.62 -8.60 -8.89
C ARG A 158 9.37 -10.03 -8.45
N ARG A 159 9.87 -10.42 -7.27
CA ARG A 159 9.58 -11.74 -6.66
C ARG A 159 8.10 -11.92 -6.30
N ALA A 160 7.37 -10.82 -6.10
CA ALA A 160 5.92 -10.83 -5.90
C ALA A 160 5.11 -10.89 -7.20
N GLY A 161 5.76 -11.09 -8.36
CA GLY A 161 5.10 -11.26 -9.64
C GLY A 161 4.82 -9.96 -10.41
N PHE A 162 5.40 -8.83 -9.97
CA PHE A 162 5.35 -7.56 -10.70
C PHE A 162 6.47 -7.53 -11.73
N THR A 163 6.26 -8.20 -12.86
CA THR A 163 7.28 -8.44 -13.88
C THR A 163 7.27 -7.40 -15.00
N ASP A 164 6.13 -6.76 -15.24
CA ASP A 164 6.02 -5.71 -16.25
C ASP A 164 6.58 -4.40 -15.68
N ALA A 165 7.47 -3.76 -16.42
CA ALA A 165 8.20 -2.59 -15.93
C ALA A 165 8.21 -1.47 -16.95
N CYS A 166 7.93 -0.25 -16.51
CA CYS A 166 8.09 0.97 -17.30
C CYS A 166 8.82 2.03 -16.46
N GLN A 167 9.92 2.56 -17.01
CA GLN A 167 10.69 3.62 -16.34
C GLN A 167 10.42 4.97 -16.99
N ARG A 168 10.18 6.00 -16.15
CA ARG A 168 10.08 7.41 -16.57
C ARG A 168 10.88 8.30 -15.63
N GLY A 169 12.03 8.72 -16.09
CA GLY A 169 12.99 9.45 -15.26
C GLY A 169 13.40 8.64 -14.02
N PRO A 170 13.25 9.20 -12.80
CA PRO A 170 13.62 8.50 -11.56
C PRO A 170 12.54 7.52 -11.08
N LEU A 171 11.39 7.42 -11.77
CA LEU A 171 10.27 6.58 -11.38
C LEU A 171 10.21 5.29 -12.18
N LEU A 172 9.80 4.23 -11.53
CA LEU A 172 9.56 2.89 -12.07
C LEU A 172 8.16 2.45 -11.72
N LEU A 173 7.32 2.23 -12.74
CA LEU A 173 6.10 1.47 -12.59
C LEU A 173 6.43 -0.02 -12.68
N LEU A 174 5.89 -0.80 -11.76
CA LEU A 174 5.89 -2.25 -11.82
C LEU A 174 4.44 -2.74 -11.85
N GLY A 175 4.12 -3.55 -12.87
CA GLY A 175 2.79 -4.13 -13.11
C GLY A 175 2.78 -5.63 -12.90
N ARG A 176 1.66 -6.14 -12.34
CA ARG A 176 1.34 -7.56 -12.24
C ARG A 176 0.03 -7.83 -12.95
N ASN A 177 0.06 -8.67 -14.00
CA ASN A 177 -1.13 -9.13 -14.68
C ASN A 177 -1.93 -10.08 -13.78
N LEU A 178 -3.24 -9.90 -13.71
CA LEU A 178 -4.16 -10.71 -12.92
C LEU A 178 -5.01 -11.68 -13.79
N LYS A 179 -4.96 -11.53 -15.11
CA LYS A 179 -5.60 -12.47 -16.03
C LYS A 179 -4.73 -13.72 -16.12
N THR A 180 -5.24 -14.81 -15.70
CA THR A 180 -4.71 -16.16 -15.94
C THR A 180 -5.63 -16.90 -16.87
#